data_86ac8f0a7ad9be8ae003e807727bb20f
#
_entry.id   86ac8f0a7ad9be8ae003e807727bb20f
#
_cell.length_a   1.000
_cell.length_b   1.000
_cell.length_c   1.000
_cell.angle_alpha   90.00
_cell.angle_beta   90.00
_cell.angle_gamma   90.00
#
_symmetry.space_group_name_H-M   'P 1'
#
loop_
_entity.id
_entity.type
_entity.pdbx_description
1 polymer ?
#
loop_
_entity_poly.entity_id
_entity_poly.type
_entity_poly.pdbx_seq_one_letter_code
_entity_poly.pdbx_strand_id
1 'polypeptide(L)'
;MEIRQILPAEAARELAADPGAFYLDVRTPEEFDAGHPAGARNLPMFLLDPVARRPHPNPNFLPLARRHLAPTIRLLVGCQSGVRSQRACELLADAGYTDLANVRGGFGGSHDPSEPPVAGWRDSGLPVETGPSGRLE
;
A
#
# COMPACT_ATOMS: atom_id res chain seq x y z
N MET A 1 7.53 16.37 -6.45
CA MET A 1 6.10 16.08 -6.18
C MET A 1 5.90 15.80 -4.71
N GLU A 2 4.89 16.40 -4.12
CA GLU A 2 4.56 16.17 -2.72
C GLU A 2 3.63 14.97 -2.59
N ILE A 3 3.96 14.05 -1.70
CA ILE A 3 3.13 12.86 -1.42
C ILE A 3 2.15 13.22 -0.30
N ARG A 4 0.85 13.12 -0.60
CA ARG A 4 -0.18 13.35 0.43
C ARG A 4 -0.06 12.30 1.53
N GLN A 5 -0.26 12.71 2.77
CA GLN A 5 -0.29 11.80 3.92
C GLN A 5 -1.72 11.75 4.43
N ILE A 6 -2.34 10.58 4.36
CA ILE A 6 -3.75 10.41 4.77
C ILE A 6 -3.88 9.28 5.79
N LEU A 7 -4.95 9.32 6.58
CA LEU A 7 -5.26 8.27 7.54
C LEU A 7 -6.14 7.19 6.88
N PRO A 8 -6.19 5.96 7.44
CA PRO A 8 -7.02 4.91 6.87
C PRO A 8 -8.49 5.30 6.65
N ALA A 9 -9.09 6.04 7.58
CA ALA A 9 -10.49 6.49 7.42
C ALA A 9 -10.65 7.43 6.21
N GLU A 10 -9.67 8.30 5.97
CA GLU A 10 -9.67 9.17 4.79
C GLU A 10 -9.51 8.36 3.51
N ALA A 11 -8.63 7.35 3.53
CA ALA A 11 -8.44 6.46 2.39
C ALA A 11 -9.74 5.73 2.05
N ALA A 12 -10.45 5.21 3.06
CA ALA A 12 -11.72 4.54 2.86
C ALA A 12 -12.76 5.47 2.23
N ARG A 13 -12.81 6.74 2.66
CA ARG A 13 -13.72 7.73 2.09
C ARG A 13 -13.38 8.03 0.63
N GLU A 14 -12.10 8.17 0.31
CA GLU A 14 -11.68 8.44 -1.08
C GLU A 14 -12.00 7.26 -2.00
N LEU A 15 -11.79 6.04 -1.53
CA LEU A 15 -12.12 4.84 -2.29
C LEU A 15 -13.63 4.74 -2.56
N ALA A 16 -14.45 5.08 -1.58
CA ALA A 16 -15.90 5.06 -1.73
C ALA A 16 -16.42 6.14 -2.68
N ALA A 17 -15.76 7.30 -2.70
CA ALA A 17 -16.18 8.45 -3.49
C ALA A 17 -15.66 8.42 -4.94
N ASP A 18 -14.55 7.74 -5.19
CA ASP A 18 -13.88 7.74 -6.49
C ASP A 18 -13.66 6.31 -6.98
N PRO A 19 -14.50 5.82 -7.93
CA PRO A 19 -14.35 4.47 -8.47
C PRO A 19 -13.05 4.28 -9.26
N GLY A 20 -12.35 5.35 -9.63
CA GLY A 20 -11.05 5.29 -10.28
C GLY A 20 -9.87 5.21 -9.33
N ALA A 21 -10.10 5.30 -8.02
CA ALA A 21 -9.03 5.20 -7.03
C ALA A 21 -8.77 3.75 -6.64
N PHE A 22 -7.50 3.41 -6.38
CA PHE A 22 -7.10 2.08 -5.91
C PHE A 22 -6.27 2.17 -4.65
N TYR A 23 -6.49 1.22 -3.74
CA TYR A 23 -5.58 1.01 -2.62
C TYR A 23 -4.50 0.04 -3.09
N LEU A 24 -3.25 0.51 -3.06
CA LEU A 24 -2.09 -0.31 -3.45
C LEU A 24 -1.36 -0.75 -2.18
N ASP A 25 -1.47 -2.05 -1.87
CA ASP A 25 -0.80 -2.66 -0.74
C ASP A 25 0.58 -3.14 -1.19
N VAL A 26 1.62 -2.54 -0.63
CA VAL A 26 3.01 -2.82 -1.05
C VAL A 26 3.74 -3.76 -0.09
N ARG A 27 2.98 -4.43 0.80
CA ARG A 27 3.52 -5.46 1.68
C ARG A 27 3.85 -6.73 0.88
N THR A 28 4.49 -7.69 1.54
CA THR A 28 4.76 -8.99 0.93
C THR A 28 3.43 -9.72 0.60
N PRO A 29 3.46 -10.66 -0.37
CA PRO A 29 2.26 -11.43 -0.67
C PRO A 29 1.71 -12.20 0.55
N GLU A 30 2.59 -12.68 1.43
CA GLU A 30 2.18 -13.41 2.63
C GLU A 30 1.41 -12.49 3.60
N GLU A 31 1.90 -11.27 3.80
CA GLU A 31 1.19 -10.28 4.63
C GLU A 31 -0.17 -9.94 4.02
N PHE A 32 -0.21 -9.74 2.71
CA PHE A 32 -1.44 -9.40 2.00
C PHE A 32 -2.48 -10.52 2.13
N ASP A 33 -2.08 -11.76 1.92
CA ASP A 33 -3.00 -12.89 1.99
C ASP A 33 -3.58 -13.09 3.39
N ALA A 34 -2.81 -12.77 4.42
CA ALA A 34 -3.26 -12.90 5.81
C ALA A 34 -4.34 -11.87 6.17
N GLY A 35 -4.39 -10.77 5.46
CA GLY A 35 -5.42 -9.74 5.65
C GLY A 35 -5.02 -8.45 4.97
N HIS A 36 -5.97 -7.81 4.29
CA HIS A 36 -5.73 -6.56 3.58
C HIS A 36 -7.03 -5.75 3.50
N PRO A 37 -6.93 -4.46 3.20
CA PRO A 37 -8.12 -3.65 2.94
C PRO A 37 -8.96 -4.25 1.81
N ALA A 38 -10.27 -4.31 1.99
CA ALA A 38 -11.16 -4.86 0.97
C ALA A 38 -10.98 -4.13 -0.36
N GLY A 39 -10.79 -4.89 -1.45
CA GLY A 39 -10.58 -4.36 -2.78
C GLY A 39 -9.16 -3.92 -3.09
N ALA A 40 -8.23 -4.01 -2.13
CA ALA A 40 -6.84 -3.62 -2.35
C ALA A 40 -6.15 -4.50 -3.40
N ARG A 41 -5.21 -3.90 -4.12
CA ARG A 41 -4.30 -4.62 -5.03
C ARG A 41 -2.95 -4.74 -4.37
N ASN A 42 -2.29 -5.87 -4.54
CA ASN A 42 -0.97 -6.10 -3.95
C ASN A 42 0.13 -6.00 -5.01
N LEU A 43 1.10 -5.15 -4.72
CA LEU A 43 2.32 -5.03 -5.52
C LEU A 43 3.48 -4.86 -4.54
N PRO A 44 4.19 -5.95 -4.21
CA PRO A 44 5.19 -5.92 -3.15
C PRO A 44 6.40 -5.06 -3.49
N MET A 45 6.84 -4.23 -2.54
CA MET A 45 8.14 -3.55 -2.61
C MET A 45 9.28 -4.54 -2.38
N PHE A 46 9.05 -5.50 -1.48
CA PHE A 46 10.03 -6.51 -1.10
C PHE A 46 9.40 -7.89 -1.19
N LEU A 47 10.22 -8.87 -1.51
CA LEU A 47 9.87 -10.28 -1.50
C LEU A 47 10.73 -10.98 -0.47
N LEU A 48 10.20 -12.06 0.13
CA LEU A 48 10.96 -12.88 1.05
C LEU A 48 11.64 -14.02 0.30
N ASP A 49 12.92 -14.22 0.59
CA ASP A 49 13.63 -15.41 0.09
C ASP A 49 12.95 -16.67 0.65
N PRO A 50 12.63 -17.67 -0.20
CA PRO A 50 11.89 -18.85 0.26
C PRO A 50 12.60 -19.68 1.30
N VAL A 51 13.93 -19.65 1.32
CA VAL A 51 14.75 -20.46 2.22
C VAL A 51 15.22 -19.62 3.41
N ALA A 52 15.94 -18.53 3.13
CA ALA A 52 16.52 -17.69 4.18
C ALA A 52 15.49 -16.74 4.82
N ARG A 53 14.33 -16.56 4.22
CA ARG A 53 13.24 -15.68 4.70
C ARG A 53 13.70 -14.23 4.86
N ARG A 54 14.70 -13.81 4.10
CA ARG A 54 15.19 -12.43 4.12
C ARG A 54 14.47 -11.60 3.09
N PRO A 55 14.10 -10.34 3.42
CA PRO A 55 13.51 -9.45 2.43
C PRO A 55 14.57 -9.00 1.42
N HIS A 56 14.17 -8.94 0.16
CA HIS A 56 14.96 -8.33 -0.91
C HIS A 56 14.04 -7.50 -1.80
N PRO A 57 14.57 -6.45 -2.44
CA PRO A 57 13.75 -5.62 -3.32
C PRO A 57 13.14 -6.43 -4.45
N ASN A 58 11.88 -6.11 -4.78
CA ASN A 58 11.19 -6.74 -5.89
C ASN A 58 11.63 -6.07 -7.21
N PRO A 59 12.39 -6.77 -8.07
CA PRO A 59 12.87 -6.17 -9.33
C PRO A 59 11.73 -5.87 -10.30
N ASN A 60 10.55 -6.47 -10.09
CA ASN A 60 9.39 -6.29 -10.96
C ASN A 60 8.43 -5.21 -10.47
N PHE A 61 8.78 -4.45 -9.42
CA PHE A 61 7.87 -3.47 -8.83
C PHE A 61 7.41 -2.44 -9.89
N LEU A 62 8.33 -1.71 -10.50
CA LEU A 62 7.97 -0.71 -11.52
C LEU A 62 7.43 -1.32 -12.81
N PRO A 63 8.00 -2.41 -13.35
CA PRO A 63 7.42 -3.06 -14.53
C PRO A 63 5.97 -3.50 -14.32
N LEU A 64 5.63 -4.08 -13.17
CA LEU A 64 4.25 -4.48 -12.85
C LEU A 64 3.35 -3.28 -12.63
N ALA A 65 3.84 -2.22 -11.99
CA ALA A 65 3.08 -0.99 -11.85
C ALA A 65 2.69 -0.44 -13.23
N ARG A 66 3.65 -0.33 -14.13
CA ARG A 66 3.40 0.18 -15.49
C ARG A 66 2.46 -0.71 -16.29
N ARG A 67 2.49 -2.02 -16.05
CA ARG A 67 1.62 -2.98 -16.75
C ARG A 67 0.16 -2.83 -16.32
N HIS A 68 -0.08 -2.60 -15.01
CA HIS A 68 -1.42 -2.67 -14.43
C HIS A 68 -2.04 -1.31 -14.09
N LEU A 69 -1.22 -0.27 -13.92
CA LEU A 69 -1.65 1.00 -13.34
C LEU A 69 -1.21 2.16 -14.24
N ALA A 70 -2.16 2.91 -14.78
CA ALA A 70 -1.85 4.10 -15.55
C ALA A 70 -1.24 5.19 -14.68
N PRO A 71 -0.32 6.01 -15.20
CA PRO A 71 0.36 7.05 -14.39
C PRO A 71 -0.58 8.11 -13.80
N THR A 72 -1.78 8.26 -14.35
CA THR A 72 -2.76 9.25 -13.90
C THR A 72 -3.75 8.71 -12.88
N ILE A 73 -3.69 7.41 -12.57
CA ILE A 73 -4.61 6.79 -11.62
C ILE A 73 -4.34 7.29 -10.20
N ARG A 74 -5.40 7.46 -9.41
CA ARG A 74 -5.24 7.80 -8.00
C ARG A 74 -4.87 6.56 -7.22
N LEU A 75 -3.68 6.58 -6.61
CA LEU A 75 -3.17 5.47 -5.82
C LEU A 75 -3.07 5.88 -4.35
N LEU A 76 -3.72 5.12 -3.50
CA LEU A 76 -3.61 5.23 -2.05
C LEU A 76 -2.73 4.07 -1.62
N VAL A 77 -1.49 4.37 -1.25
CA VAL A 77 -0.44 3.35 -1.07
C VAL A 77 -0.25 3.07 0.40
N GLY A 78 -0.38 1.81 0.78
CA GLY A 78 -0.26 1.40 2.17
C GLY A 78 0.68 0.21 2.35
N CYS A 79 1.24 0.12 3.55
CA CYS A 79 1.99 -1.05 3.99
C CYS A 79 1.53 -1.42 5.41
N GLN A 80 2.39 -2.00 6.24
CA GLN A 80 1.99 -2.37 7.60
C GLN A 80 1.92 -1.15 8.52
N SER A 81 2.88 -0.23 8.44
CA SER A 81 2.97 0.94 9.33
C SER A 81 3.03 2.29 8.61
N GLY A 82 3.27 2.30 7.30
CA GLY A 82 3.38 3.51 6.49
C GLY A 82 4.80 3.83 6.01
N VAL A 83 5.81 3.06 6.41
CA VAL A 83 7.22 3.34 6.06
C VAL A 83 7.56 2.84 4.64
N ARG A 84 7.29 1.58 4.34
CA ARG A 84 7.53 1.02 2.99
C ARG A 84 6.68 1.73 1.94
N SER A 85 5.44 2.07 2.28
CA SER A 85 4.54 2.73 1.36
C SER A 85 4.98 4.16 1.04
N GLN A 86 5.56 4.88 1.99
CA GLN A 86 6.15 6.19 1.71
C GLN A 86 7.26 6.06 0.67
N ARG A 87 8.13 5.08 0.82
CA ARG A 87 9.20 4.81 -0.15
C ARG A 87 8.64 4.41 -1.51
N ALA A 88 7.60 3.59 -1.53
CA ALA A 88 6.92 3.19 -2.76
C ALA A 88 6.35 4.41 -3.49
N CYS A 89 5.71 5.33 -2.77
CA CYS A 89 5.22 6.58 -3.36
C CYS A 89 6.33 7.38 -4.00
N GLU A 90 7.49 7.48 -3.36
CA GLU A 90 8.64 8.21 -3.92
C GLU A 90 9.12 7.57 -5.23
N LEU A 91 9.23 6.25 -5.26
CA LEU A 91 9.61 5.53 -6.48
C LEU A 91 8.58 5.71 -7.60
N LEU A 92 7.30 5.66 -7.27
CA LEU A 92 6.24 5.85 -8.25
C LEU A 92 6.21 7.28 -8.77
N ALA A 93 6.41 8.27 -7.90
CA ALA A 93 6.50 9.68 -8.32
C ALA A 93 7.65 9.89 -9.30
N ASP A 94 8.81 9.33 -9.00
CA ASP A 94 9.97 9.41 -9.89
C ASP A 94 9.72 8.70 -11.23
N ALA A 95 8.81 7.73 -11.26
CA ALA A 95 8.44 7.00 -12.47
C ALA A 95 7.29 7.69 -13.26
N GLY A 96 6.83 8.86 -12.82
CA GLY A 96 5.83 9.65 -13.52
C GLY A 96 4.40 9.52 -13.03
N TYR A 97 4.17 8.84 -11.91
CA TYR A 97 2.84 8.79 -11.28
C TYR A 97 2.55 10.12 -10.59
N THR A 98 1.34 10.66 -10.80
CA THR A 98 1.03 12.05 -10.45
C THR A 98 -0.01 12.22 -9.34
N ASP A 99 -0.69 11.16 -8.91
CA ASP A 99 -1.73 11.24 -7.90
C ASP A 99 -1.53 10.15 -6.85
N LEU A 100 -0.69 10.46 -5.88
CA LEU A 100 -0.22 9.49 -4.88
C LEU A 100 -0.51 9.99 -3.47
N ALA A 101 -0.96 9.08 -2.61
CA ALA A 101 -1.08 9.33 -1.18
C ALA A 101 -0.50 8.15 -0.41
N ASN A 102 0.23 8.45 0.65
CA ASN A 102 0.69 7.45 1.61
C ASN A 102 -0.37 7.30 2.71
N VAL A 103 -0.79 6.08 2.98
CA VAL A 103 -1.73 5.79 4.07
C VAL A 103 -0.93 5.62 5.36
N ARG A 104 -0.92 6.68 6.17
CA ARG A 104 -0.23 6.68 7.47
C ARG A 104 -0.86 5.64 8.39
N GLY A 105 -0.01 4.90 9.09
CA GLY A 105 -0.49 3.80 9.93
C GLY A 105 -0.76 2.52 9.15
N GLY A 106 -0.93 2.58 7.86
CA GLY A 106 -1.09 1.40 7.00
C GLY A 106 -2.16 0.44 7.47
N PHE A 107 -1.88 -0.85 7.39
CA PHE A 107 -2.83 -1.89 7.80
C PHE A 107 -2.83 -2.12 9.31
N GLY A 108 -1.67 -2.16 9.93
CA GLY A 108 -1.50 -2.55 11.34
C GLY A 108 -1.28 -1.42 12.33
N GLY A 109 -1.10 -0.20 11.85
CA GLY A 109 -0.87 0.95 12.71
C GLY A 109 0.60 1.33 12.86
N SER A 110 0.84 2.55 13.29
CA SER A 110 2.17 3.07 13.58
C SER A 110 2.34 3.29 15.08
N HIS A 111 3.45 2.80 15.62
CA HIS A 111 3.78 2.87 17.05
C HIS A 111 5.16 3.46 17.27
N ASP A 112 5.57 4.42 16.42
CA ASP A 112 6.85 5.11 16.57
C ASP A 112 6.85 5.88 17.91
N PRO A 113 7.82 5.63 18.81
CA PRO A 113 7.86 6.31 20.10
C PRO A 113 7.99 7.83 20.04
N SER A 114 8.45 8.37 18.90
CA SER A 114 8.62 9.81 18.72
C SER A 114 7.34 10.53 18.30
N GLU A 115 6.26 9.79 18.03
CA GLU A 115 5.00 10.33 17.51
C GLU A 115 3.80 9.71 18.23
N PRO A 116 2.64 10.38 18.24
CA PRO A 116 1.42 9.75 18.73
C PRO A 116 1.08 8.50 17.92
N PRO A 117 0.55 7.44 18.55
CA PRO A 117 0.16 6.24 17.83
C PRO A 117 -0.90 6.54 16.76
N VAL A 118 -0.81 5.85 15.62
CA VAL A 118 -1.79 5.95 14.54
C VAL A 118 -2.41 4.57 14.35
N ALA A 119 -3.74 4.49 14.46
CA ALA A 119 -4.46 3.24 14.21
C ALA A 119 -4.39 2.88 12.73
N GLY A 120 -4.15 1.61 12.43
CA GLY A 120 -4.15 1.11 11.07
C GLY A 120 -5.55 0.82 10.56
N TRP A 121 -5.64 0.44 9.29
CA TRP A 121 -6.89 0.06 8.64
C TRP A 121 -7.67 -1.00 9.42
N ARG A 122 -6.97 -2.07 9.83
CA ARG A 122 -7.55 -3.19 10.56
C ARG A 122 -8.27 -2.76 11.84
N ASP A 123 -7.67 -1.83 12.58
CA ASP A 123 -8.18 -1.42 13.89
C ASP A 123 -9.06 -0.17 13.82
N SER A 124 -9.43 0.26 12.62
CA SER A 124 -10.28 1.44 12.39
C SER A 124 -11.72 1.07 12.02
N GLY A 125 -12.10 -0.21 12.14
CA GLY A 125 -13.44 -0.69 11.83
C GLY A 125 -13.74 -0.72 10.33
N LEU A 126 -12.72 -0.74 9.49
CA LEU A 126 -12.87 -0.72 8.03
C LEU A 126 -12.87 -2.13 7.46
N PRO A 127 -13.47 -2.34 6.24
CA PRO A 127 -13.60 -3.68 5.68
C PRO A 127 -12.26 -4.34 5.36
N VAL A 128 -12.11 -5.61 5.75
CA VAL A 128 -10.91 -6.41 5.55
C VAL A 128 -11.26 -7.68 4.79
N GLU A 129 -10.38 -8.08 3.88
CA GLU A 129 -10.46 -9.35 3.15
C GLU A 129 -9.19 -10.16 3.38
N THR A 130 -9.27 -11.46 3.11
CA THR A 130 -8.12 -12.37 3.15
C THR A 130 -7.97 -13.08 1.82
N GLY A 131 -6.79 -13.69 1.58
CA GLY A 131 -6.53 -14.49 0.39
C GLY A 131 -5.83 -13.71 -0.72
N PRO A 132 -5.54 -14.39 -1.85
CA PRO A 132 -4.66 -13.86 -2.90
C PRO A 132 -5.37 -12.99 -3.95
N SER A 133 -6.68 -12.79 -3.86
CA SER A 133 -7.39 -11.93 -4.81
C SER A 133 -6.88 -10.51 -4.72
N GLY A 134 -6.45 -9.95 -5.84
CA GLY A 134 -5.89 -8.60 -5.89
C GLY A 134 -4.38 -8.56 -6.08
N ARG A 135 -3.68 -9.68 -5.99
CA ARG A 135 -2.23 -9.70 -6.31
C ARG A 135 -2.03 -9.32 -7.78
N LEU A 136 -1.14 -8.36 -8.01
CA LEU A 136 -0.74 -7.98 -9.38
C LEU A 136 0.41 -8.88 -9.83
N GLU A 137 0.26 -9.47 -11.01
CA GLU A 137 1.24 -10.40 -11.59
C GLU A 137 1.47 -10.12 -13.08
#